data_e2de63f0c92a7e108f8d7a6de2756fca
#
_entry.id   e2de63f0c92a7e108f8d7a6de2756fca
#
_cell.length_a   1.000
_cell.length_b   1.000
_cell.length_c   1.000
_cell.angle_alpha   90.00
_cell.angle_beta   90.00
_cell.angle_gamma   90.00
#
_symmetry.space_group_name_H-M   'P 1'
#
loop_
_entity.id
_entity.type
_entity.pdbx_description
1 polymer ?
#
loop_
_entity_poly.entity_id
_entity_poly.type
_entity_poly.pdbx_seq_one_letter_code
_entity_poly.pdbx_strand_id
1 'polypeptide(L)'
;MALDYKLYLHDSDKAAMAALKAIPGFSQVMKAFMKIWSEQQFRLINMSTNLHLNNNQMAKYYNMLPPICEKLGIDVHELFVELDVNPNAYTYGDTKPFIVITSGLFETLPDELIPTVLAHECGHIACHHTLYTTMGRAILNGASSFVSGLGNIAMYPIQLAFAYWMRCSEFSADRAAIICDGTAEKNTEVMMRFAGYDKDIMAEANVGTFMEQALEYKGLVNNNAWNKTLEFILFQNYDHPLNAVRAYEGKEWEQSERYQNILEYINSKSPEAEKNLPVEVIIKKMLGKNVADIETKFSTMGFMNIETVRNTEAIKVKEGNVISIMVNGSTEDGWYKRSSEVVIEYFEAKTEEEIALEHPGEIKIGQNQKYFLGKNYEEVKAELEGLGFKNFVIKEMAMSKIGWGEKEECVAKIIIDDKAQFAKDTWFAEEAEVMIYYYVRV
;
A
#
# COMPACT_ATOMS: atom_id res chain seq x y z
N MET A 1 -8.83 7.41 22.08
CA MET A 1 -7.59 7.12 21.31
C MET A 1 -7.49 8.19 20.22
N ALA A 2 -6.30 8.72 19.97
CA ALA A 2 -6.08 9.70 18.91
C ALA A 2 -6.34 9.06 17.53
N LEU A 3 -6.89 9.81 16.59
CA LEU A 3 -7.11 9.35 15.21
C LEU A 3 -5.77 9.21 14.49
N ASP A 4 -5.47 8.03 13.94
CA ASP A 4 -4.27 7.86 13.11
C ASP A 4 -4.47 8.58 11.76
N TYR A 5 -3.60 9.54 11.44
CA TYR A 5 -3.66 10.31 10.19
C TYR A 5 -3.68 9.44 8.93
N LYS A 6 -3.12 8.24 8.97
CA LYS A 6 -3.14 7.30 7.84
C LYS A 6 -4.56 6.93 7.42
N LEU A 7 -5.53 7.01 8.34
CA LEU A 7 -6.93 6.73 8.04
C LEU A 7 -7.53 7.73 7.05
N TYR A 8 -7.04 8.97 7.00
CA TYR A 8 -7.54 10.00 6.08
C TYR A 8 -6.49 10.53 5.10
N LEU A 9 -5.23 10.07 5.21
CA LEU A 9 -4.19 10.42 4.24
C LEU A 9 -4.67 10.09 2.82
N HIS A 10 -4.54 11.05 1.89
CA HIS A 10 -4.96 10.88 0.51
C HIS A 10 -3.94 10.00 -0.24
N ASP A 11 -4.44 9.10 -1.12
CA ASP A 11 -3.57 8.15 -1.80
C ASP A 11 -2.59 8.83 -2.76
N SER A 12 -3.00 9.95 -3.40
CA SER A 12 -2.11 10.77 -4.23
C SER A 12 -0.99 11.43 -3.43
N ASP A 13 -1.26 11.91 -2.22
CA ASP A 13 -0.26 12.48 -1.31
C ASP A 13 0.79 11.42 -0.94
N LYS A 14 0.33 10.27 -0.48
CA LYS A 14 1.21 9.14 -0.15
C LYS A 14 2.09 8.72 -1.33
N ALA A 15 1.50 8.58 -2.52
CA ALA A 15 2.21 8.19 -3.74
C ALA A 15 3.21 9.27 -4.18
N ALA A 16 2.82 10.54 -4.15
CA ALA A 16 3.68 11.67 -4.53
C ALA A 16 4.87 11.83 -3.58
N MET A 17 4.66 11.69 -2.25
CA MET A 17 5.74 11.71 -1.27
C MET A 17 6.71 10.54 -1.47
N ALA A 18 6.20 9.34 -1.75
CA ALA A 18 7.04 8.18 -2.04
C ALA A 18 7.90 8.40 -3.30
N ALA A 19 7.30 8.95 -4.36
CA ALA A 19 7.99 9.29 -5.60
C ALA A 19 9.07 10.36 -5.39
N LEU A 20 8.77 11.43 -4.64
CA LEU A 20 9.72 12.49 -4.28
C LEU A 20 10.94 11.91 -3.54
N LYS A 21 10.71 11.06 -2.53
CA LYS A 21 11.78 10.43 -1.74
C LYS A 21 12.64 9.46 -2.55
N ALA A 22 12.11 8.90 -3.64
CA ALA A 22 12.83 7.98 -4.52
C ALA A 22 13.74 8.68 -5.53
N ILE A 23 13.65 10.01 -5.70
CA ILE A 23 14.49 10.76 -6.65
C ILE A 23 15.96 10.72 -6.22
N PRO A 24 16.90 10.32 -7.11
CA PRO A 24 18.32 10.36 -6.81
C PRO A 24 18.76 11.75 -6.36
N GLY A 25 19.45 11.83 -5.23
CA GLY A 25 19.90 13.10 -4.66
C GLY A 25 18.95 13.75 -3.65
N PHE A 26 17.69 13.33 -3.56
CA PHE A 26 16.74 13.90 -2.61
C PHE A 26 17.25 13.85 -1.15
N SER A 27 17.77 12.69 -0.72
CA SER A 27 18.31 12.55 0.64
C SER A 27 19.47 13.52 0.95
N GLN A 28 20.32 13.82 -0.05
CA GLN A 28 21.41 14.78 0.10
C GLN A 28 20.88 16.21 0.21
N VAL A 29 19.86 16.56 -0.59
CA VAL A 29 19.19 17.87 -0.53
C VAL A 29 18.50 18.04 0.82
N MET A 30 17.80 17.02 1.33
CA MET A 30 17.21 17.03 2.67
C MET A 30 18.27 17.28 3.76
N LYS A 31 19.38 16.54 3.74
CA LYS A 31 20.45 16.71 4.72
C LYS A 31 21.09 18.09 4.65
N ALA A 32 21.24 18.68 3.46
CA ALA A 32 21.78 20.02 3.29
C ALA A 32 20.81 21.07 3.84
N PHE A 33 19.51 20.92 3.58
CA PHE A 33 18.48 21.78 4.14
C PHE A 33 18.48 21.75 5.68
N MET A 34 18.48 20.57 6.29
CA MET A 34 18.50 20.41 7.76
C MET A 34 19.72 21.00 8.46
N LYS A 35 20.83 21.23 7.74
CA LYS A 35 22.04 21.87 8.32
C LYS A 35 21.88 23.38 8.52
N ILE A 36 21.08 24.03 7.67
CA ILE A 36 20.91 25.50 7.69
C ILE A 36 19.57 25.91 8.23
N TRP A 37 18.57 25.00 8.22
CA TRP A 37 17.24 25.28 8.70
C TRP A 37 17.19 25.31 10.23
N SER A 38 16.53 26.32 10.78
CA SER A 38 16.34 26.48 12.22
C SER A 38 14.92 26.91 12.51
N GLU A 39 14.13 26.01 13.07
CA GLU A 39 12.77 26.25 13.54
C GLU A 39 12.72 27.40 14.55
N GLN A 40 13.73 27.48 15.42
CA GLN A 40 13.83 28.52 16.44
C GLN A 40 13.94 29.94 15.83
N GLN A 41 14.63 30.09 14.70
CA GLN A 41 14.73 31.40 14.01
C GLN A 41 13.38 31.88 13.53
N PHE A 42 12.57 31.01 12.94
CA PHE A 42 11.22 31.37 12.48
C PHE A 42 10.29 31.68 13.65
N ARG A 43 10.40 30.92 14.76
CA ARG A 43 9.67 31.22 15.97
C ARG A 43 10.05 32.59 16.53
N LEU A 44 11.35 32.95 16.57
CA LEU A 44 11.80 34.26 17.02
C LEU A 44 11.26 35.39 16.15
N ILE A 45 11.21 35.23 14.83
CA ILE A 45 10.61 36.21 13.92
C ILE A 45 9.12 36.40 14.27
N ASN A 46 8.35 35.33 14.37
CA ASN A 46 6.93 35.42 14.71
C ASN A 46 6.69 36.08 16.07
N MET A 47 7.48 35.69 17.09
CA MET A 47 7.37 36.29 18.42
C MET A 47 7.73 37.79 18.47
N SER A 48 8.53 38.28 17.51
CA SER A 48 8.95 39.69 17.45
C SER A 48 8.09 40.56 16.57
N THR A 49 7.38 39.98 15.57
CA THR A 49 6.70 40.72 14.53
C THR A 49 5.20 40.47 14.45
N ASN A 50 4.75 39.29 14.84
CA ASN A 50 3.37 38.83 14.70
C ASN A 50 2.63 38.81 16.05
N LEU A 51 1.29 38.87 15.99
CA LEU A 51 0.46 38.79 17.19
C LEU A 51 0.31 37.34 17.64
N HIS A 52 0.82 37.00 18.83
CA HIS A 52 0.71 35.65 19.39
C HIS A 52 -0.66 35.47 20.05
N LEU A 53 -1.46 34.53 19.58
CA LEU A 53 -2.79 34.21 20.11
C LEU A 53 -2.66 33.26 21.32
N ASN A 54 -3.42 33.59 22.35
CA ASN A 54 -3.50 32.79 23.57
C ASN A 54 -4.76 33.16 24.37
N ASN A 55 -4.95 32.58 25.56
CA ASN A 55 -6.11 32.82 26.39
C ASN A 55 -6.31 34.29 26.83
N ASN A 56 -5.27 35.13 26.74
CA ASN A 56 -5.32 36.55 27.11
C ASN A 56 -5.34 37.48 25.87
N GLN A 57 -5.11 36.94 24.68
CA GLN A 57 -4.99 37.70 23.45
C GLN A 57 -5.66 36.95 22.30
N MET A 58 -6.71 37.53 21.74
CA MET A 58 -7.58 36.94 20.71
C MET A 58 -8.09 35.54 21.11
N ALA A 59 -8.47 35.38 22.37
CA ALA A 59 -8.88 34.10 22.98
C ALA A 59 -10.00 33.38 22.20
N LYS A 60 -10.91 34.17 21.55
CA LYS A 60 -11.97 33.62 20.70
C LYS A 60 -11.41 32.65 19.64
N TYR A 61 -10.38 33.04 18.92
CA TYR A 61 -9.78 32.27 17.84
C TYR A 61 -8.83 31.22 18.36
N TYR A 62 -8.05 31.53 19.42
CA TYR A 62 -7.18 30.55 20.05
C TYR A 62 -7.95 29.33 20.60
N ASN A 63 -9.11 29.56 21.20
CA ASN A 63 -9.94 28.50 21.76
C ASN A 63 -10.64 27.61 20.72
N MET A 64 -10.57 27.95 19.43
CA MET A 64 -11.00 27.06 18.35
C MET A 64 -10.01 25.91 18.11
N LEU A 65 -8.73 26.11 18.44
CA LEU A 65 -7.65 25.17 18.14
C LEU A 65 -7.66 23.90 19.00
N PRO A 66 -7.81 23.94 20.36
CA PRO A 66 -7.73 22.73 21.20
C PRO A 66 -8.69 21.61 20.82
N PRO A 67 -9.98 21.82 20.52
CA PRO A 67 -10.88 20.74 20.12
C PRO A 67 -10.53 20.14 18.76
N ILE A 68 -9.92 20.90 17.85
CA ILE A 68 -9.40 20.40 16.56
C ILE A 68 -8.21 19.49 16.81
N CYS A 69 -7.25 19.95 17.61
CA CYS A 69 -6.06 19.17 17.97
C CYS A 69 -6.43 17.85 18.68
N GLU A 70 -7.43 17.89 19.59
CA GLU A 70 -7.94 16.67 20.25
C GLU A 70 -8.51 15.65 19.25
N LYS A 71 -9.33 16.12 18.29
CA LYS A 71 -9.90 15.23 17.24
C LYS A 71 -8.81 14.60 16.38
N LEU A 72 -7.81 15.37 15.97
CA LEU A 72 -6.73 14.90 15.11
C LEU A 72 -5.62 14.18 15.87
N GLY A 73 -5.64 14.22 17.21
CA GLY A 73 -4.66 13.54 18.06
C GLY A 73 -3.28 14.17 18.05
N ILE A 74 -3.21 15.49 17.92
CA ILE A 74 -1.97 16.29 17.96
C ILE A 74 -1.96 17.22 19.17
N ASP A 75 -0.78 17.70 19.54
CA ASP A 75 -0.64 18.74 20.57
C ASP A 75 -1.21 20.07 20.10
N VAL A 76 -1.58 20.95 21.06
CA VAL A 76 -1.97 22.32 20.75
C VAL A 76 -0.71 23.12 20.42
N HIS A 77 -0.66 23.69 19.23
CA HIS A 77 0.47 24.44 18.72
C HIS A 77 0.32 25.95 18.93
N GLU A 78 1.44 26.69 18.81
CA GLU A 78 1.42 28.16 18.83
C GLU A 78 0.66 28.69 17.60
N LEU A 79 -0.13 29.74 17.81
CA LEU A 79 -0.94 30.38 16.78
C LEU A 79 -0.59 31.88 16.71
N PHE A 80 -0.32 32.38 15.53
CA PHE A 80 0.05 33.76 15.27
C PHE A 80 -0.85 34.40 14.24
N VAL A 81 -1.01 35.74 14.31
CA VAL A 81 -1.61 36.55 13.25
C VAL A 81 -0.54 37.46 12.66
N GLU A 82 -0.39 37.41 11.34
CA GLU A 82 0.48 38.24 10.54
C GLU A 82 -0.34 39.31 9.81
N LEU A 83 0.21 40.52 9.70
CA LEU A 83 -0.41 41.58 8.92
C LEU A 83 -0.13 41.38 7.43
N ASP A 84 -1.07 40.76 6.72
CA ASP A 84 -1.07 40.61 5.26
C ASP A 84 -2.53 40.72 4.79
N VAL A 85 -2.75 41.53 3.72
CA VAL A 85 -4.08 41.73 3.12
C VAL A 85 -4.53 40.49 2.30
N ASN A 86 -3.61 39.63 1.86
CA ASN A 86 -3.94 38.41 1.15
C ASN A 86 -4.49 37.38 2.13
N PRO A 87 -5.68 36.81 1.89
CA PRO A 87 -6.23 35.78 2.75
C PRO A 87 -5.39 34.52 2.66
N ASN A 88 -4.73 34.14 3.77
CA ASN A 88 -3.90 32.96 3.84
C ASN A 88 -3.80 32.41 5.28
N ALA A 89 -3.50 31.14 5.41
CA ALA A 89 -2.97 30.52 6.60
C ALA A 89 -1.85 29.53 6.19
N TYR A 90 -0.92 29.29 7.08
CA TYR A 90 0.14 28.33 6.82
C TYR A 90 0.74 27.77 8.10
N THR A 91 1.28 26.56 7.98
CA THR A 91 2.08 25.89 9.03
C THR A 91 3.55 25.95 8.69
N TYR A 92 4.37 26.03 9.75
CA TYR A 92 5.82 26.03 9.66
C TYR A 92 6.41 25.22 10.81
N GLY A 93 7.56 24.55 10.58
CA GLY A 93 8.26 23.85 11.63
C GLY A 93 8.34 22.35 11.40
N ASP A 94 8.88 21.62 12.39
CA ASP A 94 9.04 20.17 12.38
C ASP A 94 8.70 19.57 13.76
N THR A 95 9.54 19.85 14.75
CA THR A 95 9.39 19.30 16.11
C THR A 95 8.43 20.12 16.97
N LYS A 96 8.32 21.42 16.72
CA LYS A 96 7.41 22.35 17.37
C LYS A 96 6.78 23.25 16.31
N PRO A 97 5.92 22.69 15.44
CA PRO A 97 5.29 23.48 14.41
C PRO A 97 4.38 24.56 15.01
N PHE A 98 4.18 25.64 14.26
CA PHE A 98 3.26 26.71 14.60
C PHE A 98 2.38 27.06 13.40
N ILE A 99 1.27 27.69 13.66
CA ILE A 99 0.28 28.12 12.67
C ILE A 99 0.30 29.65 12.60
N VAL A 100 0.27 30.18 11.38
CA VAL A 100 0.12 31.61 11.13
C VAL A 100 -1.13 31.84 10.29
N ILE A 101 -1.95 32.82 10.69
CA ILE A 101 -3.11 33.30 9.94
C ILE A 101 -2.84 34.72 9.53
N THR A 102 -3.13 35.09 8.29
CA THR A 102 -3.06 36.48 7.84
C THR A 102 -4.29 37.30 8.27
N SER A 103 -4.11 38.61 8.48
CA SER A 103 -5.25 39.50 8.77
C SER A 103 -6.29 39.49 7.64
N GLY A 104 -5.88 39.34 6.38
CA GLY A 104 -6.75 39.21 5.22
C GLY A 104 -7.68 37.99 5.28
N LEU A 105 -7.30 36.91 5.99
CA LEU A 105 -8.18 35.77 6.17
C LEU A 105 -9.45 36.17 6.96
N PHE A 106 -9.31 36.91 8.05
CA PHE A 106 -10.44 37.39 8.85
C PHE A 106 -11.36 38.36 8.13
N GLU A 107 -10.83 39.05 7.12
CA GLU A 107 -11.64 39.91 6.26
C GLU A 107 -12.43 39.12 5.21
N THR A 108 -11.87 38.03 4.74
CA THR A 108 -12.44 37.18 3.66
C THR A 108 -13.42 36.14 4.18
N LEU A 109 -13.14 35.56 5.34
CA LEU A 109 -13.95 34.47 5.90
C LEU A 109 -14.77 34.93 7.11
N PRO A 110 -16.02 34.49 7.22
CA PRO A 110 -16.78 34.64 8.44
C PRO A 110 -16.21 33.73 9.55
N ASP A 111 -16.45 34.11 10.81
CA ASP A 111 -15.89 33.46 11.98
C ASP A 111 -16.17 31.95 12.04
N GLU A 112 -17.32 31.49 11.53
CA GLU A 112 -17.73 30.07 11.50
C GLU A 112 -16.92 29.22 10.56
N LEU A 113 -16.15 29.77 9.63
CA LEU A 113 -15.26 29.08 8.72
C LEU A 113 -13.78 29.08 9.15
N ILE A 114 -13.42 29.93 10.12
CA ILE A 114 -12.04 29.94 10.68
C ILE A 114 -11.63 28.58 11.27
N PRO A 115 -12.51 27.84 12.01
CA PRO A 115 -12.17 26.51 12.49
C PRO A 115 -11.82 25.52 11.37
N THR A 116 -12.48 25.62 10.21
CA THR A 116 -12.20 24.77 9.04
C THR A 116 -10.78 24.98 8.51
N VAL A 117 -10.34 26.25 8.40
CA VAL A 117 -8.96 26.58 7.99
C VAL A 117 -7.95 26.12 9.05
N LEU A 118 -8.23 26.35 10.34
CA LEU A 118 -7.36 25.85 11.42
C LEU A 118 -7.26 24.34 11.38
N ALA A 119 -8.35 23.64 11.10
CA ALA A 119 -8.36 22.16 10.98
C ALA A 119 -7.58 21.68 9.76
N HIS A 120 -7.61 22.42 8.66
CA HIS A 120 -6.76 22.18 7.49
C HIS A 120 -5.26 22.30 7.85
N GLU A 121 -4.86 23.39 8.52
CA GLU A 121 -3.47 23.59 8.95
C GLU A 121 -3.03 22.51 9.97
N CYS A 122 -3.90 22.17 10.92
CA CYS A 122 -3.68 21.04 11.82
C CYS A 122 -3.56 19.70 11.07
N GLY A 123 -4.25 19.54 9.94
CA GLY A 123 -4.14 18.42 9.05
C GLY A 123 -2.73 18.27 8.46
N HIS A 124 -2.11 19.38 8.03
CA HIS A 124 -0.73 19.39 7.59
C HIS A 124 0.23 18.94 8.71
N ILE A 125 0.00 19.39 9.94
CA ILE A 125 0.81 18.97 11.10
C ILE A 125 0.62 17.47 11.38
N ALA A 126 -0.61 17.01 11.46
CA ALA A 126 -0.95 15.61 11.73
C ALA A 126 -0.39 14.64 10.68
N CYS A 127 -0.41 15.04 9.40
CA CYS A 127 0.13 14.25 8.28
C CYS A 127 1.66 14.40 8.11
N HIS A 128 2.35 15.13 9.00
CA HIS A 128 3.79 15.37 8.94
C HIS A 128 4.26 16.08 7.66
N HIS A 129 3.46 17.00 7.15
CA HIS A 129 3.79 17.75 5.94
C HIS A 129 4.74 18.91 6.20
N THR A 130 4.70 19.51 7.40
CA THR A 130 5.28 20.82 7.71
C THR A 130 6.76 20.98 7.36
N LEU A 131 7.60 20.02 7.69
CA LEU A 131 9.03 20.05 7.32
C LEU A 131 9.23 20.04 5.80
N TYR A 132 8.48 19.18 5.10
CA TYR A 132 8.62 19.03 3.65
C TYR A 132 8.03 20.22 2.90
N THR A 133 6.91 20.80 3.35
CA THR A 133 6.36 22.03 2.75
C THR A 133 7.30 23.22 2.94
N THR A 134 7.89 23.36 4.13
CA THR A 134 8.92 24.37 4.44
C THR A 134 10.12 24.22 3.48
N MET A 135 10.63 23.03 3.30
CA MET A 135 11.74 22.73 2.40
C MET A 135 11.35 22.96 0.93
N GLY A 136 10.15 22.52 0.54
CA GLY A 136 9.61 22.71 -0.81
C GLY A 136 9.49 24.16 -1.18
N ARG A 137 8.91 24.99 -0.31
CA ARG A 137 8.83 26.46 -0.48
C ARG A 137 10.22 27.09 -0.64
N ALA A 138 11.18 26.72 0.21
CA ALA A 138 12.56 27.22 0.10
C ALA A 138 13.20 26.85 -1.25
N ILE A 139 13.00 25.63 -1.74
CA ILE A 139 13.53 25.16 -3.02
C ILE A 139 12.85 25.86 -4.21
N LEU A 140 11.52 25.99 -4.19
CA LEU A 140 10.75 26.61 -5.26
C LEU A 140 10.98 28.12 -5.35
N ASN A 141 11.14 28.80 -4.22
CA ASN A 141 11.43 30.23 -4.15
C ASN A 141 12.91 30.58 -4.42
N GLY A 142 13.69 29.64 -4.92
CA GLY A 142 15.07 29.89 -5.34
C GLY A 142 16.08 30.07 -4.21
N ALA A 143 15.74 29.77 -2.95
CA ALA A 143 16.68 29.72 -1.83
C ALA A 143 17.65 28.53 -1.97
N SER A 144 18.28 28.41 -3.16
CA SER A 144 19.17 27.30 -3.52
C SER A 144 20.58 27.43 -2.95
N SER A 145 20.84 28.45 -2.09
CA SER A 145 22.15 28.65 -1.47
C SER A 145 22.65 27.43 -0.68
N PHE A 146 21.73 26.66 -0.09
CA PHE A 146 22.11 25.41 0.62
C PHE A 146 22.43 24.25 -0.33
N VAL A 147 22.08 24.36 -1.61
CA VAL A 147 22.32 23.33 -2.64
C VAL A 147 23.64 23.59 -3.38
N SER A 148 24.21 24.79 -3.25
CA SER A 148 25.45 25.20 -3.98
C SER A 148 26.65 24.29 -3.73
N GLY A 149 26.65 23.51 -2.66
CA GLY A 149 27.70 22.52 -2.33
C GLY A 149 27.40 21.07 -2.76
N LEU A 150 26.28 20.80 -3.40
CA LEU A 150 25.82 19.44 -3.70
C LEU A 150 26.25 18.90 -5.09
N GLY A 151 27.09 19.64 -5.82
CA GLY A 151 27.69 19.18 -7.08
C GLY A 151 26.66 18.93 -8.19
N ASN A 152 26.68 17.72 -8.78
CA ASN A 152 25.92 17.38 -9.98
C ASN A 152 24.46 16.90 -9.70
N ILE A 153 23.84 17.28 -8.58
CA ILE A 153 22.44 16.90 -8.33
C ILE A 153 21.52 17.71 -9.25
N ALA A 154 20.71 16.99 -10.04
CA ALA A 154 19.70 17.61 -10.88
C ALA A 154 18.53 18.11 -10.01
N MET A 155 18.48 19.42 -9.74
CA MET A 155 17.45 20.02 -8.88
C MET A 155 16.06 20.06 -9.53
N TYR A 156 15.99 20.19 -10.85
CA TYR A 156 14.73 20.37 -11.55
C TYR A 156 13.72 19.22 -11.33
N PRO A 157 14.10 17.93 -11.42
CA PRO A 157 13.17 16.83 -11.07
C PRO A 157 12.68 16.89 -9.61
N ILE A 158 13.54 17.33 -8.68
CA ILE A 158 13.17 17.49 -7.27
C ILE A 158 12.17 18.63 -7.10
N GLN A 159 12.38 19.79 -7.76
CA GLN A 159 11.42 20.90 -7.76
C GLN A 159 10.07 20.50 -8.31
N LEU A 160 10.03 19.80 -9.46
CA LEU A 160 8.80 19.28 -10.05
C LEU A 160 8.04 18.37 -9.09
N ALA A 161 8.75 17.42 -8.47
CA ALA A 161 8.14 16.48 -7.55
C ALA A 161 7.66 17.15 -6.25
N PHE A 162 8.38 18.15 -5.73
CA PHE A 162 7.91 18.94 -4.60
C PHE A 162 6.63 19.70 -4.93
N ALA A 163 6.60 20.44 -6.04
CA ALA A 163 5.41 21.19 -6.44
C ALA A 163 4.20 20.26 -6.66
N TYR A 164 4.42 19.08 -7.23
CA TYR A 164 3.35 18.08 -7.39
C TYR A 164 2.89 17.54 -6.03
N TRP A 165 3.84 17.14 -5.16
CA TRP A 165 3.49 16.61 -3.84
C TRP A 165 2.78 17.67 -2.98
N MET A 166 3.22 18.90 -2.96
CA MET A 166 2.56 19.98 -2.20
C MET A 166 1.09 20.12 -2.59
N ARG A 167 0.75 20.04 -3.88
CA ARG A 167 -0.66 20.02 -4.32
C ARG A 167 -1.43 18.78 -3.84
N CYS A 168 -0.77 17.60 -3.83
CA CYS A 168 -1.39 16.38 -3.34
C CYS A 168 -1.62 16.39 -1.81
N SER A 169 -0.73 17.06 -1.05
CA SER A 169 -0.85 17.16 0.41
C SER A 169 -2.05 17.99 0.86
N GLU A 170 -2.52 18.93 0.02
CA GLU A 170 -3.73 19.72 0.26
C GLU A 170 -4.97 18.82 0.44
N PHE A 171 -5.10 17.75 -0.36
CA PHE A 171 -6.23 16.81 -0.23
C PHE A 171 -6.26 16.10 1.12
N SER A 172 -5.11 15.78 1.70
CA SER A 172 -5.03 15.18 3.04
C SER A 172 -5.43 16.18 4.11
N ALA A 173 -4.98 17.43 4.01
CA ALA A 173 -5.33 18.49 4.92
C ALA A 173 -6.82 18.84 4.86
N ASP A 174 -7.41 18.87 3.65
CA ASP A 174 -8.86 19.05 3.47
C ASP A 174 -9.67 17.92 4.12
N ARG A 175 -9.22 16.68 3.99
CA ARG A 175 -9.85 15.54 4.67
C ARG A 175 -9.82 15.68 6.20
N ALA A 176 -8.72 16.20 6.77
CA ALA A 176 -8.65 16.50 8.19
C ALA A 176 -9.66 17.57 8.60
N ALA A 177 -9.80 18.65 7.80
CA ALA A 177 -10.80 19.69 8.03
C ALA A 177 -12.22 19.12 7.99
N ILE A 178 -12.56 18.35 6.97
CA ILE A 178 -13.88 17.70 6.80
C ILE A 178 -14.19 16.77 7.97
N ILE A 179 -13.22 16.02 8.49
CA ILE A 179 -13.37 15.19 9.69
C ILE A 179 -13.66 16.04 10.93
N CYS A 180 -12.99 17.16 11.08
CA CYS A 180 -13.21 18.08 12.20
C CYS A 180 -14.59 18.75 12.16
N ASP A 181 -15.04 19.13 10.98
CA ASP A 181 -16.35 19.75 10.77
C ASP A 181 -17.50 18.74 10.75
N GLY A 182 -17.23 17.48 10.43
CA GLY A 182 -18.25 16.42 10.26
C GLY A 182 -19.00 16.50 8.94
N THR A 183 -18.61 17.40 8.03
CA THR A 183 -19.18 17.57 6.69
C THR A 183 -18.21 18.31 5.78
N ALA A 184 -18.32 18.09 4.46
CA ALA A 184 -17.54 18.80 3.44
C ALA A 184 -18.11 20.18 3.08
N GLU A 185 -19.26 20.59 3.62
CA GLU A 185 -19.93 21.85 3.24
C GLU A 185 -19.08 23.06 3.55
N LYS A 186 -18.54 23.17 4.77
CA LYS A 186 -17.69 24.29 5.19
C LYS A 186 -16.40 24.35 4.39
N ASN A 187 -15.75 23.20 4.16
CA ASN A 187 -14.56 23.12 3.31
C ASN A 187 -14.86 23.60 1.88
N THR A 188 -16.01 23.20 1.32
CA THR A 188 -16.46 23.67 0.00
C THR A 188 -16.67 25.19 -0.02
N GLU A 189 -17.31 25.76 1.02
CA GLU A 189 -17.53 27.22 1.12
C GLU A 189 -16.19 27.95 1.24
N VAL A 190 -15.23 27.49 2.02
CA VAL A 190 -13.89 28.07 2.09
C VAL A 190 -13.23 28.08 0.71
N MET A 191 -13.30 26.97 -0.03
CA MET A 191 -12.75 26.89 -1.40
C MET A 191 -13.40 27.87 -2.36
N MET A 192 -14.72 28.04 -2.28
CA MET A 192 -15.44 28.99 -3.12
C MET A 192 -15.04 30.44 -2.78
N ARG A 193 -14.85 30.77 -1.51
CA ARG A 193 -14.41 32.11 -1.08
C ARG A 193 -12.99 32.41 -1.57
N PHE A 194 -12.08 31.45 -1.49
CA PHE A 194 -10.74 31.60 -2.05
C PHE A 194 -10.71 31.61 -3.59
N ALA A 195 -11.73 31.08 -4.25
CA ALA A 195 -11.87 31.17 -5.70
C ALA A 195 -12.37 32.54 -6.21
N GLY A 196 -12.62 33.49 -5.33
CA GLY A 196 -13.08 34.85 -5.71
C GLY A 196 -14.49 35.16 -5.27
N TYR A 197 -15.01 34.45 -4.30
CA TYR A 197 -16.34 34.59 -3.78
C TYR A 197 -16.38 35.56 -2.57
N ASP A 198 -17.18 36.58 -2.67
CA ASP A 198 -17.49 37.48 -1.57
C ASP A 198 -18.90 37.21 -1.01
N LYS A 199 -19.09 37.45 0.30
CA LYS A 199 -20.38 37.29 0.97
C LYS A 199 -21.52 38.07 0.28
N ASP A 200 -21.21 39.21 -0.37
CA ASP A 200 -22.20 40.06 -1.00
C ASP A 200 -22.68 39.54 -2.36
N ILE A 201 -21.90 38.68 -3.02
CA ILE A 201 -22.25 38.01 -4.29
C ILE A 201 -22.67 36.54 -4.11
N MET A 202 -22.71 36.07 -2.88
CA MET A 202 -22.99 34.67 -2.52
C MET A 202 -24.31 34.15 -3.08
N ALA A 203 -25.35 34.97 -3.07
CA ALA A 203 -26.68 34.53 -3.53
C ALA A 203 -26.71 34.07 -4.99
N GLU A 204 -25.71 34.45 -5.79
CA GLU A 204 -25.57 34.08 -7.20
C GLU A 204 -24.55 32.96 -7.43
N ALA A 205 -23.74 32.61 -6.43
CA ALA A 205 -22.77 31.53 -6.52
C ALA A 205 -23.47 30.16 -6.36
N ASN A 206 -23.10 29.18 -7.19
CA ASN A 206 -23.70 27.87 -7.22
C ASN A 206 -22.67 26.77 -6.99
N VAL A 207 -22.82 26.00 -5.90
CA VAL A 207 -21.92 24.88 -5.54
C VAL A 207 -21.90 23.82 -6.63
N GLY A 208 -23.03 23.47 -7.24
CA GLY A 208 -23.11 22.48 -8.31
C GLY A 208 -22.25 22.89 -9.51
N THR A 209 -22.42 24.16 -9.96
CA THR A 209 -21.61 24.69 -11.06
C THR A 209 -20.13 24.75 -10.72
N PHE A 210 -19.77 25.06 -9.47
CA PHE A 210 -18.39 25.03 -9.02
C PHE A 210 -17.79 23.60 -9.05
N MET A 211 -18.60 22.56 -8.72
CA MET A 211 -18.19 21.15 -8.86
C MET A 211 -18.05 20.72 -10.32
N GLU A 212 -18.95 21.16 -11.22
CA GLU A 212 -18.87 20.91 -12.65
C GLU A 212 -17.59 21.51 -13.25
N GLN A 213 -17.18 22.69 -12.82
CA GLN A 213 -15.91 23.33 -13.19
C GLN A 213 -14.70 22.42 -12.86
N ALA A 214 -14.73 21.72 -11.72
CA ALA A 214 -13.67 20.79 -11.35
C ALA A 214 -13.57 19.58 -12.32
N LEU A 215 -14.70 19.07 -12.76
CA LEU A 215 -14.75 17.96 -13.73
C LEU A 215 -14.23 18.40 -15.11
N GLU A 216 -14.64 19.59 -15.57
CA GLU A 216 -14.14 20.18 -16.81
C GLU A 216 -12.61 20.38 -16.74
N TYR A 217 -12.10 20.96 -15.66
CA TYR A 217 -10.67 21.15 -15.44
C TYR A 217 -9.90 19.81 -15.50
N LYS A 218 -10.38 18.75 -14.82
CA LYS A 218 -9.79 17.42 -14.88
C LYS A 218 -9.74 16.88 -16.32
N GLY A 219 -10.80 17.11 -17.10
CA GLY A 219 -10.85 16.78 -18.52
C GLY A 219 -9.77 17.50 -19.31
N LEU A 220 -9.63 18.82 -19.13
CA LEU A 220 -8.64 19.64 -19.83
C LEU A 220 -7.19 19.19 -19.53
N VAL A 221 -6.86 18.92 -18.26
CA VAL A 221 -5.51 18.51 -17.86
C VAL A 221 -5.17 17.12 -18.38
N ASN A 222 -6.12 16.19 -18.38
CA ASN A 222 -5.86 14.82 -18.80
C ASN A 222 -5.75 14.63 -20.32
N ASN A 223 -6.20 15.60 -21.11
CA ASN A 223 -6.26 15.48 -22.57
C ASN A 223 -4.88 15.40 -23.26
N ASN A 224 -3.83 16.00 -22.68
CA ASN A 224 -2.49 15.91 -23.25
C ASN A 224 -1.37 16.26 -22.26
N ALA A 225 -0.12 15.83 -22.58
CA ALA A 225 1.06 16.07 -21.76
C ALA A 225 1.42 17.57 -21.62
N TRP A 226 1.08 18.39 -22.61
CA TRP A 226 1.34 19.83 -22.60
C TRP A 226 0.52 20.53 -21.51
N ASN A 227 -0.76 20.18 -21.36
CA ASN A 227 -1.61 20.75 -20.33
C ASN A 227 -1.11 20.41 -18.92
N LYS A 228 -0.59 19.19 -18.70
CA LYS A 228 0.07 18.80 -17.43
C LYS A 228 1.31 19.64 -17.15
N THR A 229 2.09 19.96 -18.17
CA THR A 229 3.27 20.82 -18.06
C THR A 229 2.87 22.26 -17.73
N LEU A 230 1.83 22.78 -18.39
CA LEU A 230 1.27 24.11 -18.12
C LEU A 230 0.72 24.20 -16.71
N GLU A 231 -0.03 23.20 -16.25
CA GLU A 231 -0.54 23.13 -14.88
C GLU A 231 0.61 23.27 -13.86
N PHE A 232 1.70 22.53 -14.08
CA PHE A 232 2.87 22.66 -13.23
C PHE A 232 3.44 24.08 -13.20
N ILE A 233 3.66 24.68 -14.37
CA ILE A 233 4.26 26.02 -14.49
C ILE A 233 3.36 27.10 -13.85
N LEU A 234 2.05 26.99 -14.05
CA LEU A 234 1.08 27.98 -13.57
C LEU A 234 0.90 27.94 -12.04
N PHE A 235 0.91 26.75 -11.44
CA PHE A 235 0.62 26.57 -10.02
C PHE A 235 1.82 26.39 -9.09
N GLN A 236 3.05 26.50 -9.61
CA GLN A 236 4.26 26.31 -8.80
C GLN A 236 4.42 27.32 -7.64
N ASN A 237 3.79 28.51 -7.76
CA ASN A 237 3.90 29.60 -6.80
C ASN A 237 2.62 29.82 -5.98
N TYR A 238 1.62 28.96 -6.13
CA TYR A 238 0.39 29.05 -5.34
C TYR A 238 0.49 28.15 -4.11
N ASP A 239 0.17 28.69 -2.94
CA ASP A 239 0.21 27.94 -1.68
C ASP A 239 -0.92 26.91 -1.62
N HIS A 240 -2.14 27.28 -1.95
CA HIS A 240 -3.34 26.45 -1.87
C HIS A 240 -4.11 26.44 -3.20
N PRO A 241 -3.56 25.88 -4.29
CA PRO A 241 -4.20 25.92 -5.61
C PRO A 241 -5.36 24.93 -5.75
N LEU A 242 -6.07 25.01 -6.88
CA LEU A 242 -7.08 24.04 -7.32
C LEU A 242 -8.36 24.01 -6.47
N ASN A 243 -8.84 25.17 -6.01
CA ASN A 243 -10.00 25.28 -5.13
C ASN A 243 -11.22 24.45 -5.57
N ALA A 244 -11.61 24.50 -6.85
CA ALA A 244 -12.73 23.71 -7.36
C ALA A 244 -12.46 22.20 -7.28
N VAL A 245 -11.22 21.75 -7.62
CA VAL A 245 -10.83 20.35 -7.55
C VAL A 245 -10.80 19.87 -6.09
N ARG A 246 -10.29 20.68 -5.17
CA ARG A 246 -10.25 20.36 -3.73
C ARG A 246 -11.67 20.24 -3.16
N ALA A 247 -12.57 21.15 -3.50
CA ALA A 247 -13.97 21.07 -3.12
C ALA A 247 -14.64 19.77 -3.64
N TYR A 248 -14.39 19.42 -4.90
CA TYR A 248 -14.90 18.19 -5.50
C TYR A 248 -14.36 16.93 -4.78
N GLU A 249 -13.03 16.83 -4.59
CA GLU A 249 -12.41 15.72 -3.87
C GLU A 249 -12.91 15.60 -2.41
N GLY A 250 -13.17 16.74 -1.76
CA GLY A 250 -13.77 16.79 -0.43
C GLY A 250 -15.18 16.17 -0.39
N LYS A 251 -16.01 16.48 -1.39
CA LYS A 251 -17.36 15.91 -1.51
C LYS A 251 -17.35 14.42 -1.83
N GLU A 252 -16.49 13.98 -2.73
CA GLU A 252 -16.29 12.54 -3.01
C GLU A 252 -15.81 11.79 -1.77
N TRP A 253 -14.90 12.40 -0.99
CA TRP A 253 -14.43 11.85 0.26
C TRP A 253 -15.55 11.69 1.29
N GLU A 254 -16.40 12.70 1.47
CA GLU A 254 -17.55 12.69 2.37
C GLU A 254 -18.50 11.51 2.07
N GLN A 255 -18.67 11.15 0.80
CA GLN A 255 -19.54 10.05 0.36
C GLN A 255 -18.88 8.67 0.54
N SER A 256 -17.58 8.62 0.80
CA SER A 256 -16.86 7.36 0.90
C SER A 256 -17.20 6.58 2.18
N GLU A 257 -17.24 5.25 2.06
CA GLU A 257 -17.42 4.37 3.22
C GLU A 257 -16.29 4.57 4.26
N ARG A 258 -15.09 4.89 3.80
CA ARG A 258 -13.93 5.16 4.66
C ARG A 258 -14.20 6.36 5.58
N TYR A 259 -14.73 7.45 5.04
CA TYR A 259 -15.10 8.63 5.83
C TYR A 259 -16.22 8.32 6.83
N GLN A 260 -17.27 7.63 6.41
CA GLN A 260 -18.41 7.29 7.26
C GLN A 260 -17.97 6.44 8.47
N ASN A 261 -17.10 5.47 8.28
CA ASN A 261 -16.56 4.65 9.36
C ASN A 261 -15.70 5.46 10.35
N ILE A 262 -14.90 6.42 9.84
CA ILE A 262 -14.11 7.32 10.67
C ILE A 262 -15.03 8.24 11.50
N LEU A 263 -16.04 8.82 10.87
CA LEU A 263 -17.00 9.70 11.53
C LEU A 263 -17.79 8.98 12.63
N GLU A 264 -18.24 7.74 12.35
CA GLU A 264 -18.90 6.89 13.34
C GLU A 264 -17.99 6.64 14.56
N TYR A 265 -16.72 6.30 14.32
CA TYR A 265 -15.74 6.09 15.38
C TYR A 265 -15.51 7.34 16.22
N ILE A 266 -15.34 8.51 15.60
CA ILE A 266 -15.11 9.77 16.31
C ILE A 266 -16.31 10.12 17.20
N ASN A 267 -17.52 9.90 16.70
CA ASN A 267 -18.76 10.26 17.42
C ASN A 267 -19.11 9.29 18.55
N SER A 268 -18.88 7.98 18.35
CA SER A 268 -19.26 6.96 19.31
C SER A 268 -18.12 6.56 20.27
N LYS A 269 -16.87 6.59 19.78
CA LYS A 269 -15.67 6.02 20.45
C LYS A 269 -15.89 4.59 20.95
N SER A 270 -16.79 3.85 20.29
CA SER A 270 -17.17 2.50 20.67
C SER A 270 -16.20 1.45 20.12
N PRO A 271 -16.00 0.32 20.84
CA PRO A 271 -15.20 -0.80 20.33
C PRO A 271 -15.73 -1.38 18.99
N GLU A 272 -17.05 -1.27 18.76
CA GLU A 272 -17.70 -1.72 17.54
C GLU A 272 -17.29 -0.83 16.35
N ALA A 273 -17.38 0.49 16.53
CA ALA A 273 -16.94 1.45 15.50
C ALA A 273 -15.42 1.36 15.24
N GLU A 274 -14.62 1.03 16.25
CA GLU A 274 -13.18 0.81 16.09
C GLU A 274 -12.88 -0.39 15.16
N LYS A 275 -13.66 -1.47 15.25
CA LYS A 275 -13.53 -2.64 14.37
C LYS A 275 -13.86 -2.32 12.90
N ASN A 276 -14.71 -1.33 12.68
CA ASN A 276 -15.08 -0.86 11.34
C ASN A 276 -14.08 0.11 10.74
N LEU A 277 -13.10 0.61 11.52
CA LEU A 277 -12.05 1.46 10.97
C LEU A 277 -11.27 0.72 9.88
N PRO A 278 -11.08 1.35 8.70
CA PRO A 278 -10.40 0.71 7.60
C PRO A 278 -8.90 0.58 7.87
N VAL A 279 -8.31 -0.48 7.33
CA VAL A 279 -6.86 -0.74 7.36
C VAL A 279 -6.37 -0.92 5.94
N GLU A 280 -5.23 -0.30 5.62
CA GLU A 280 -4.61 -0.48 4.31
C GLU A 280 -3.93 -1.85 4.21
N VAL A 281 -4.34 -2.64 3.23
CA VAL A 281 -3.76 -3.95 2.91
C VAL A 281 -3.05 -3.87 1.56
N ILE A 282 -1.76 -4.19 1.54
CA ILE A 282 -0.96 -4.26 0.31
C ILE A 282 -0.69 -5.74 0.04
N ILE A 283 -1.63 -6.37 -0.66
CA ILE A 283 -1.63 -7.82 -0.96
C ILE A 283 -0.37 -8.20 -1.73
N LYS A 284 -0.02 -7.43 -2.76
CA LYS A 284 1.16 -7.69 -3.63
C LYS A 284 2.47 -7.86 -2.85
N LYS A 285 2.62 -7.23 -1.68
CA LYS A 285 3.80 -7.37 -0.81
C LYS A 285 3.77 -8.62 0.09
N MET A 286 2.66 -9.33 0.11
CA MET A 286 2.44 -10.50 0.97
C MET A 286 2.54 -11.82 0.20
N LEU A 287 2.32 -11.82 -1.11
CA LEU A 287 2.43 -12.99 -1.97
C LEU A 287 3.84 -13.59 -1.92
N GLY A 288 3.92 -14.91 -1.95
CA GLY A 288 5.16 -15.69 -1.90
C GLY A 288 5.86 -15.71 -0.54
N LYS A 289 5.27 -15.13 0.52
CA LYS A 289 5.77 -15.20 1.90
C LYS A 289 5.15 -16.37 2.65
N ASN A 290 5.74 -16.72 3.80
CA ASN A 290 5.23 -17.80 4.63
C ASN A 290 3.82 -17.50 5.16
N VAL A 291 2.92 -18.49 5.12
CA VAL A 291 1.50 -18.34 5.49
C VAL A 291 1.34 -17.91 6.95
N ALA A 292 2.10 -18.49 7.89
CA ALA A 292 2.00 -18.16 9.31
C ALA A 292 2.43 -16.70 9.60
N ASP A 293 3.44 -16.18 8.87
CA ASP A 293 3.85 -14.77 8.98
C ASP A 293 2.75 -13.83 8.50
N ILE A 294 2.05 -14.21 7.41
CA ILE A 294 0.97 -13.41 6.85
C ILE A 294 -0.28 -13.46 7.73
N GLU A 295 -0.64 -14.62 8.25
CA GLU A 295 -1.73 -14.77 9.22
C GLU A 295 -1.49 -13.91 10.48
N THR A 296 -0.28 -13.99 11.04
CA THR A 296 0.14 -13.15 12.17
C THR A 296 0.04 -11.66 11.82
N LYS A 297 0.42 -11.28 10.62
CA LYS A 297 0.34 -9.90 10.16
C LYS A 297 -1.10 -9.39 10.07
N PHE A 298 -2.02 -10.16 9.49
CA PHE A 298 -3.43 -9.80 9.46
C PHE A 298 -4.03 -9.70 10.85
N SER A 299 -3.71 -10.65 11.75
CA SER A 299 -4.12 -10.60 13.16
C SER A 299 -3.61 -9.33 13.86
N THR A 300 -2.35 -8.95 13.64
CA THR A 300 -1.75 -7.72 14.18
C THR A 300 -2.42 -6.46 13.61
N MET A 301 -2.88 -6.49 12.36
CA MET A 301 -3.65 -5.41 11.75
C MET A 301 -5.09 -5.32 12.29
N GLY A 302 -5.52 -6.30 13.11
CA GLY A 302 -6.81 -6.33 13.77
C GLY A 302 -7.91 -7.07 13.00
N PHE A 303 -7.58 -7.82 11.95
CA PHE A 303 -8.54 -8.71 11.29
C PHE A 303 -8.82 -9.92 12.19
N MET A 304 -10.11 -10.29 12.30
CA MET A 304 -10.56 -11.38 13.18
C MET A 304 -11.05 -12.61 12.39
N ASN A 305 -11.45 -12.42 11.14
CA ASN A 305 -12.00 -13.46 10.28
C ASN A 305 -10.92 -13.85 9.25
N ILE A 306 -9.96 -14.68 9.66
CA ILE A 306 -8.85 -15.12 8.81
C ILE A 306 -9.01 -16.61 8.60
N GLU A 307 -9.10 -17.02 7.34
CA GLU A 307 -9.14 -18.41 6.90
C GLU A 307 -7.90 -18.71 6.06
N THR A 308 -7.29 -19.87 6.29
CA THR A 308 -6.18 -20.38 5.47
C THR A 308 -6.66 -21.57 4.66
N VAL A 309 -6.43 -21.56 3.35
CA VAL A 309 -6.84 -22.60 2.42
C VAL A 309 -5.61 -23.26 1.82
N ARG A 310 -5.49 -24.58 2.02
CA ARG A 310 -4.41 -25.39 1.44
C ARG A 310 -4.67 -25.65 -0.03
N ASN A 311 -3.67 -25.42 -0.87
CA ASN A 311 -3.63 -25.83 -2.27
C ASN A 311 -2.51 -26.85 -2.48
N THR A 312 -2.86 -28.02 -3.01
CA THR A 312 -1.93 -29.16 -3.18
C THR A 312 -1.37 -29.29 -4.59
N GLU A 313 -1.80 -28.45 -5.53
CA GLU A 313 -1.31 -28.53 -6.90
C GLU A 313 0.09 -27.90 -7.04
N ALA A 314 0.92 -28.53 -7.85
CA ALA A 314 2.29 -28.08 -8.08
C ALA A 314 2.36 -26.73 -8.75
N ILE A 315 2.62 -25.69 -7.98
CA ILE A 315 2.76 -24.32 -8.43
C ILE A 315 4.23 -23.90 -8.24
N LYS A 316 4.64 -22.84 -8.96
CA LYS A 316 5.99 -22.25 -8.83
C LYS A 316 6.18 -21.45 -7.52
N VAL A 317 5.56 -21.89 -6.44
CA VAL A 317 5.62 -21.27 -5.12
C VAL A 317 6.28 -22.28 -4.16
N LYS A 318 7.11 -21.79 -3.25
CA LYS A 318 7.74 -22.61 -2.23
C LYS A 318 6.68 -23.11 -1.25
N GLU A 319 6.85 -24.36 -0.80
CA GLU A 319 5.99 -24.98 0.21
C GLU A 319 5.85 -24.13 1.48
N GLY A 320 4.65 -24.01 2.01
CA GLY A 320 4.28 -23.13 3.12
C GLY A 320 4.08 -21.67 2.75
N ASN A 321 4.23 -21.31 1.47
CA ASN A 321 4.10 -19.90 1.04
C ASN A 321 2.75 -19.60 0.39
N VAL A 322 2.34 -18.36 0.56
CA VAL A 322 1.08 -17.79 0.09
C VAL A 322 1.05 -17.70 -1.45
N ILE A 323 -0.01 -18.21 -2.03
CA ILE A 323 -0.32 -18.17 -3.46
C ILE A 323 -1.18 -16.96 -3.78
N SER A 324 -2.28 -16.82 -3.04
CA SER A 324 -3.24 -15.74 -3.21
C SER A 324 -3.80 -15.27 -1.86
N ILE A 325 -4.28 -14.04 -1.84
CA ILE A 325 -4.99 -13.47 -0.69
C ILE A 325 -6.23 -12.77 -1.23
N MET A 326 -7.37 -13.06 -0.64
CA MET A 326 -8.60 -12.33 -0.86
C MET A 326 -9.02 -11.65 0.44
N VAL A 327 -9.37 -10.38 0.37
CA VAL A 327 -9.97 -9.64 1.48
C VAL A 327 -11.34 -9.16 1.03
N ASN A 328 -12.38 -9.60 1.70
CA ASN A 328 -13.77 -9.35 1.31
C ASN A 328 -14.04 -9.68 -0.17
N GLY A 329 -13.50 -10.81 -0.66
CA GLY A 329 -13.64 -11.26 -2.05
C GLY A 329 -12.77 -10.53 -3.08
N SER A 330 -11.94 -9.55 -2.68
CA SER A 330 -11.05 -8.79 -3.56
C SER A 330 -9.60 -9.23 -3.42
N THR A 331 -8.86 -9.32 -4.52
CA THR A 331 -7.41 -9.60 -4.58
C THR A 331 -6.56 -8.34 -4.76
N GLU A 332 -7.17 -7.15 -4.73
CA GLU A 332 -6.49 -5.88 -4.97
C GLU A 332 -5.95 -5.25 -3.68
N ASP A 333 -4.87 -4.46 -3.82
CA ASP A 333 -4.40 -3.58 -2.76
C ASP A 333 -5.47 -2.54 -2.44
N GLY A 334 -5.76 -2.28 -1.16
CA GLY A 334 -6.84 -1.34 -0.83
C GLY A 334 -7.04 -1.14 0.67
N TRP A 335 -8.11 -0.41 0.98
CA TRP A 335 -8.56 -0.17 2.34
C TRP A 335 -9.72 -1.10 2.68
N TYR A 336 -9.58 -1.87 3.74
CA TYR A 336 -10.55 -2.88 4.15
C TYR A 336 -10.93 -2.70 5.61
N LYS A 337 -12.18 -3.00 5.98
CA LYS A 337 -12.63 -3.04 7.37
C LYS A 337 -11.93 -4.18 8.11
N ARG A 338 -11.64 -4.00 9.38
CA ARG A 338 -11.08 -5.08 10.22
C ARG A 338 -12.03 -6.26 10.40
N SER A 339 -13.33 -6.04 10.20
CA SER A 339 -14.37 -7.08 10.20
C SER A 339 -14.43 -7.88 8.89
N SER A 340 -13.70 -7.47 7.84
CA SER A 340 -13.67 -8.18 6.56
C SER A 340 -13.10 -9.58 6.71
N GLU A 341 -13.64 -10.51 5.93
CA GLU A 341 -13.10 -11.86 5.77
C GLU A 341 -11.78 -11.80 5.01
N VAL A 342 -10.80 -12.56 5.48
CA VAL A 342 -9.49 -12.73 4.83
C VAL A 342 -9.29 -14.20 4.53
N VAL A 343 -9.14 -14.54 3.25
CA VAL A 343 -8.84 -15.90 2.80
C VAL A 343 -7.42 -15.91 2.26
N ILE A 344 -6.56 -16.72 2.85
CA ILE A 344 -5.15 -16.88 2.50
C ILE A 344 -4.95 -18.26 1.90
N GLU A 345 -4.75 -18.35 0.61
CA GLU A 345 -4.41 -19.59 -0.08
C GLU A 345 -2.90 -19.80 -0.08
N TYR A 346 -2.44 -20.97 0.34
CA TYR A 346 -1.02 -21.32 0.41
C TYR A 346 -0.74 -22.70 -0.19
N PHE A 347 0.49 -22.88 -0.67
CA PHE A 347 0.93 -24.16 -1.23
C PHE A 347 1.44 -25.09 -0.15
N GLU A 348 0.92 -26.31 -0.12
CA GLU A 348 1.43 -27.42 0.67
C GLU A 348 1.19 -28.71 -0.09
N ALA A 349 2.27 -29.41 -0.43
CA ALA A 349 2.20 -30.63 -1.21
C ALA A 349 1.37 -31.73 -0.50
N LYS A 350 0.77 -32.63 -1.29
CA LYS A 350 0.13 -33.82 -0.74
C LYS A 350 1.15 -34.68 -0.01
N THR A 351 0.78 -35.20 1.14
CA THR A 351 1.60 -36.21 1.85
C THR A 351 1.66 -37.51 1.08
N GLU A 352 2.63 -38.35 1.38
CA GLU A 352 2.72 -39.69 0.77
C GLU A 352 1.45 -40.52 1.06
N GLU A 353 0.87 -40.35 2.24
CA GLU A 353 -0.38 -41.02 2.64
C GLU A 353 -1.57 -40.55 1.81
N GLU A 354 -1.70 -39.24 1.58
CA GLU A 354 -2.75 -38.65 0.73
C GLU A 354 -2.63 -39.13 -0.71
N ILE A 355 -1.38 -39.16 -1.24
CA ILE A 355 -1.12 -39.68 -2.59
C ILE A 355 -1.47 -41.16 -2.68
N ALA A 356 -1.12 -41.97 -1.66
CA ALA A 356 -1.45 -43.39 -1.62
C ALA A 356 -2.98 -43.64 -1.58
N LEU A 357 -3.75 -42.77 -0.91
CA LEU A 357 -5.21 -42.87 -0.89
C LEU A 357 -5.88 -42.56 -2.26
N GLU A 358 -5.20 -41.83 -3.12
CA GLU A 358 -5.66 -41.56 -4.49
C GLU A 358 -5.39 -42.72 -5.45
N HIS A 359 -4.53 -43.68 -5.03
CA HIS A 359 -4.11 -44.86 -5.79
C HIS A 359 -4.48 -46.18 -5.07
N PRO A 360 -5.78 -46.42 -4.77
CA PRO A 360 -6.17 -47.64 -4.04
C PRO A 360 -5.89 -48.91 -4.85
N GLY A 361 -5.13 -49.85 -4.27
CA GLY A 361 -4.77 -51.08 -4.96
C GLY A 361 -3.67 -50.93 -6.00
N GLU A 362 -2.94 -49.83 -6.00
CA GLU A 362 -1.79 -49.62 -6.85
C GLU A 362 -0.47 -49.59 -6.04
N ILE A 363 0.60 -50.02 -6.65
CA ILE A 363 1.96 -50.02 -6.11
C ILE A 363 2.80 -48.99 -6.78
N LYS A 364 3.42 -48.10 -6.00
CA LYS A 364 4.34 -47.07 -6.48
C LYS A 364 5.75 -47.67 -6.66
N ILE A 365 6.29 -47.59 -7.87
CA ILE A 365 7.68 -47.91 -8.12
C ILE A 365 8.57 -46.68 -7.95
N GLY A 366 9.39 -46.66 -6.90
CA GLY A 366 10.31 -45.56 -6.58
C GLY A 366 11.52 -45.43 -7.52
N GLN A 367 11.63 -46.29 -8.56
CA GLN A 367 12.74 -46.32 -9.50
C GLN A 367 12.24 -46.34 -10.96
N ASN A 368 13.06 -45.87 -11.88
CA ASN A 368 12.76 -46.01 -13.30
C ASN A 368 13.19 -47.37 -13.85
N GLN A 369 12.68 -47.74 -15.02
CA GLN A 369 12.97 -49.02 -15.66
C GLN A 369 14.49 -49.32 -15.79
N LYS A 370 15.32 -48.33 -16.06
CA LYS A 370 16.78 -48.49 -16.27
C LYS A 370 17.52 -48.95 -15.01
N TYR A 371 16.99 -48.64 -13.84
CA TYR A 371 17.58 -49.02 -12.56
C TYR A 371 17.66 -50.55 -12.38
N PHE A 372 16.72 -51.28 -12.94
CA PHE A 372 16.62 -52.76 -12.82
C PHE A 372 17.51 -53.50 -13.84
N LEU A 373 17.86 -52.83 -14.97
CA LEU A 373 18.66 -53.47 -16.00
C LEU A 373 20.08 -53.78 -15.51
N GLY A 374 20.58 -54.99 -15.83
CA GLY A 374 21.92 -55.45 -15.47
C GLY A 374 22.10 -55.86 -14.00
N LYS A 375 21.06 -55.82 -13.17
CA LYS A 375 21.02 -56.38 -11.82
C LYS A 375 20.68 -57.89 -11.90
N ASN A 376 21.03 -58.67 -10.85
CA ASN A 376 20.59 -60.05 -10.75
C ASN A 376 19.06 -60.15 -10.76
N TYR A 377 18.48 -61.05 -11.54
CA TYR A 377 17.02 -61.10 -11.72
C TYR A 377 16.27 -61.55 -10.46
N GLU A 378 16.90 -62.42 -9.58
CA GLU A 378 16.30 -62.85 -8.33
C GLU A 378 16.23 -61.69 -7.33
N GLU A 379 17.29 -60.85 -7.28
CA GLU A 379 17.30 -59.65 -6.44
C GLU A 379 16.20 -58.63 -6.88
N VAL A 380 16.07 -58.45 -8.19
CA VAL A 380 15.03 -57.56 -8.74
C VAL A 380 13.64 -58.12 -8.46
N LYS A 381 13.44 -59.43 -8.62
CA LYS A 381 12.18 -60.05 -8.28
C LYS A 381 11.83 -59.87 -6.80
N ALA A 382 12.79 -60.14 -5.90
CA ALA A 382 12.60 -59.98 -4.46
C ALA A 382 12.32 -58.50 -4.07
N GLU A 383 13.00 -57.55 -4.73
CA GLU A 383 12.75 -56.12 -4.54
C GLU A 383 11.30 -55.73 -4.92
N LEU A 384 10.80 -56.24 -6.05
CA LEU A 384 9.44 -55.96 -6.52
C LEU A 384 8.36 -56.76 -5.73
N GLU A 385 8.65 -57.98 -5.28
CA GLU A 385 7.81 -58.71 -4.33
C GLU A 385 7.68 -57.99 -3.00
N GLY A 386 8.77 -57.39 -2.53
CA GLY A 386 8.80 -56.56 -1.32
C GLY A 386 7.99 -55.28 -1.45
N LEU A 387 7.78 -54.75 -2.66
CA LEU A 387 6.87 -53.64 -2.94
C LEU A 387 5.39 -54.06 -3.01
N GLY A 388 5.10 -55.38 -3.14
CA GLY A 388 3.73 -55.89 -3.15
C GLY A 388 3.28 -56.53 -4.47
N PHE A 389 4.11 -56.57 -5.52
CA PHE A 389 3.77 -57.26 -6.76
C PHE A 389 3.70 -58.77 -6.53
N LYS A 390 2.69 -59.43 -7.12
CA LYS A 390 2.41 -60.85 -6.92
C LYS A 390 2.49 -61.68 -8.20
N ASN A 391 2.36 -61.08 -9.35
CA ASN A 391 2.25 -61.77 -10.63
C ASN A 391 3.53 -61.63 -11.46
N PHE A 392 4.41 -62.63 -11.39
CA PHE A 392 5.71 -62.63 -12.05
C PHE A 392 5.77 -63.66 -13.17
N VAL A 393 6.28 -63.24 -14.34
CA VAL A 393 6.63 -64.07 -15.48
C VAL A 393 8.12 -63.91 -15.78
N ILE A 394 8.90 -64.98 -15.51
CA ILE A 394 10.34 -64.98 -15.73
C ILE A 394 10.65 -65.65 -17.05
N LYS A 395 11.43 -64.98 -17.92
CA LYS A 395 11.79 -65.47 -19.26
C LYS A 395 13.29 -65.39 -19.50
N GLU A 396 13.83 -66.46 -20.12
CA GLU A 396 15.22 -66.50 -20.54
C GLU A 396 15.44 -65.74 -21.83
N MET A 397 16.58 -65.07 -21.95
CA MET A 397 17.05 -64.38 -23.16
C MET A 397 18.50 -64.81 -23.45
N ALA A 398 18.75 -65.38 -24.63
CA ALA A 398 20.09 -65.80 -25.03
C ALA A 398 21.04 -64.59 -25.09
N MET A 399 22.26 -64.76 -24.54
CA MET A 399 23.31 -63.75 -24.67
C MET A 399 23.75 -63.60 -26.13
N SER A 400 24.03 -62.37 -26.54
CA SER A 400 24.55 -62.12 -27.91
C SER A 400 26.00 -62.60 -28.03
N LYS A 401 26.42 -63.05 -29.28
CA LYS A 401 27.79 -63.48 -29.51
C LYS A 401 28.87 -62.41 -29.25
N ILE A 402 28.50 -61.16 -29.12
CA ILE A 402 29.38 -59.99 -28.93
C ILE A 402 29.40 -59.54 -27.44
N GLY A 403 28.42 -59.94 -26.64
CA GLY A 403 28.38 -59.93 -25.16
C GLY A 403 28.79 -58.68 -24.40
N TRP A 404 28.90 -57.50 -25.02
CA TRP A 404 29.29 -56.26 -24.34
C TRP A 404 28.18 -55.80 -23.38
N GLY A 405 28.45 -55.91 -22.08
CA GLY A 405 27.51 -55.45 -21.04
C GLY A 405 26.48 -56.52 -20.61
N GLU A 406 26.41 -57.68 -21.27
CA GLU A 406 25.52 -58.77 -20.89
C GLU A 406 26.18 -59.65 -19.84
N LYS A 407 25.50 -59.88 -18.74
CA LYS A 407 25.95 -60.76 -17.65
C LYS A 407 24.90 -61.82 -17.40
N GLU A 408 25.36 -63.07 -17.23
CA GLU A 408 24.51 -64.22 -16.90
C GLU A 408 23.68 -63.93 -15.63
N GLU A 409 22.42 -64.32 -15.60
CA GLU A 409 21.45 -64.13 -14.53
C GLU A 409 21.08 -62.63 -14.29
N CYS A 410 21.49 -61.71 -15.16
CA CYS A 410 21.16 -60.33 -15.04
C CYS A 410 19.96 -59.92 -15.93
N VAL A 411 19.17 -58.99 -15.43
CA VAL A 411 17.98 -58.46 -16.12
C VAL A 411 18.37 -57.82 -17.45
N ALA A 412 17.85 -58.35 -18.54
CA ALA A 412 17.97 -57.85 -19.90
C ALA A 412 16.87 -56.86 -20.20
N LYS A 413 15.66 -57.15 -19.76
CA LYS A 413 14.47 -56.33 -19.98
C LYS A 413 13.46 -56.57 -18.86
N ILE A 414 12.76 -55.55 -18.46
CA ILE A 414 11.63 -55.63 -17.52
C ILE A 414 10.43 -54.93 -18.15
N ILE A 415 9.26 -55.55 -18.00
CA ILE A 415 7.98 -55.02 -18.47
C ILE A 415 6.99 -55.18 -17.32
N ILE A 416 6.25 -54.12 -17.00
CA ILE A 416 5.20 -54.16 -16.00
C ILE A 416 3.93 -53.62 -16.65
N ASP A 417 2.85 -54.42 -16.61
CA ASP A 417 1.57 -54.07 -17.21
C ASP A 417 1.71 -53.59 -18.67
N ASP A 418 2.40 -54.41 -19.49
CA ASP A 418 2.74 -54.14 -20.89
C ASP A 418 3.63 -52.91 -21.15
N LYS A 419 4.04 -52.15 -20.11
CA LYS A 419 4.94 -51.02 -20.21
C LYS A 419 6.40 -51.44 -20.10
N ALA A 420 7.10 -51.43 -21.24
CA ALA A 420 8.54 -51.71 -21.31
C ALA A 420 9.41 -50.48 -20.91
N GLN A 421 8.83 -49.34 -20.78
CA GLN A 421 9.47 -48.11 -20.28
C GLN A 421 8.55 -47.45 -19.24
N PHE A 422 9.08 -47.19 -18.06
CA PHE A 422 8.39 -46.48 -17.00
C PHE A 422 9.35 -45.52 -16.27
N ALA A 423 8.80 -44.41 -15.82
CA ALA A 423 9.54 -43.43 -15.07
C ALA A 423 9.59 -43.78 -13.58
N LYS A 424 10.44 -43.12 -12.84
CA LYS A 424 10.39 -43.11 -11.38
C LYS A 424 9.02 -42.60 -10.91
N ASP A 425 8.53 -43.17 -9.81
CA ASP A 425 7.25 -42.80 -9.18
C ASP A 425 6.00 -43.14 -10.02
N THR A 426 6.13 -44.11 -10.97
CA THR A 426 4.98 -44.67 -11.70
C THR A 426 4.19 -45.63 -10.82
N TRP A 427 2.87 -45.53 -10.88
CA TRP A 427 1.94 -46.42 -10.20
C TRP A 427 1.49 -47.55 -11.14
N PHE A 428 1.36 -48.77 -10.58
CA PHE A 428 0.88 -49.97 -11.28
C PHE A 428 -0.11 -50.69 -10.38
N ALA A 429 -1.10 -51.35 -10.96
CA ALA A 429 -2.02 -52.19 -10.20
C ALA A 429 -1.27 -53.29 -9.45
N GLU A 430 -1.71 -53.63 -8.21
CA GLU A 430 -1.13 -54.69 -7.41
C GLU A 430 -1.09 -56.04 -8.16
N GLU A 431 -2.06 -56.28 -9.03
CA GLU A 431 -2.19 -57.49 -9.86
C GLU A 431 -1.47 -57.37 -11.21
N ALA A 432 -0.74 -56.29 -11.48
CA ALA A 432 -0.03 -56.08 -12.73
C ALA A 432 0.98 -57.26 -12.99
N GLU A 433 1.02 -57.73 -14.23
CA GLU A 433 2.00 -58.73 -14.64
C GLU A 433 3.40 -58.10 -14.75
N VAL A 434 4.38 -58.69 -14.01
CA VAL A 434 5.77 -58.28 -14.03
C VAL A 434 6.55 -59.29 -14.84
N MET A 435 6.91 -58.98 -16.08
CA MET A 435 7.75 -59.82 -16.93
C MET A 435 9.22 -59.40 -16.79
N ILE A 436 10.06 -60.33 -16.32
CA ILE A 436 11.51 -60.12 -16.21
C ILE A 436 12.21 -61.05 -17.20
N TYR A 437 12.95 -60.47 -18.14
CA TYR A 437 13.83 -61.20 -19.06
C TYR A 437 15.25 -61.12 -18.52
N TYR A 438 15.93 -62.27 -18.39
CA TYR A 438 17.31 -62.33 -17.91
C TYR A 438 18.21 -63.07 -18.90
N TYR A 439 19.50 -62.76 -18.88
CA TYR A 439 20.46 -63.36 -19.77
C TYR A 439 20.89 -64.75 -19.33
N VAL A 440 20.92 -65.73 -20.31
CA VAL A 440 21.44 -67.06 -20.14
C VAL A 440 22.50 -67.39 -21.21
N ARG A 441 23.52 -68.14 -20.85
CA ARG A 441 24.46 -68.70 -21.81
C ARG A 441 23.82 -69.85 -22.54
N VAL A 442 23.79 -69.76 -23.88
CA VAL A 442 23.30 -70.83 -24.76
C VAL A 442 24.49 -71.58 -25.34
#